data_f10ee645c3632aa6cb9996cde4b5d94c
#
_entry.id   f10ee645c3632aa6cb9996cde4b5d94c
#
_cell.length_a   1.000
_cell.length_b   1.000
_cell.length_c   1.000
_cell.angle_alpha   90.00
_cell.angle_beta   90.00
_cell.angle_gamma   90.00
#
_symmetry.space_group_name_H-M   'P 1'
#
loop_
_entity.id
_entity.type
_entity.pdbx_description
1 polymer ?
#
loop_
_entity_poly.entity_id
_entity_poly.type
_entity_poly.pdbx_seq_one_letter_code
_entity_poly.pdbx_strand_id
1 'polypeptide(L)'
;MDVVFKALADESRRKLLDQLHKSNGQTLGELCEHLDMTRQAVTKHLLLLEAANLVVVVWRGREKLHYLNPVPLQEIYERWIGKYERHRLQALSDLKKGLEENKNQKG
;
A
#
# COMPACT_ATOMS: atom_id res chain seq x y z
N MET A 1 10.85 -1.71 -10.67
CA MET A 1 9.59 -2.37 -10.24
C MET A 1 9.82 -3.53 -9.27
N ASP A 2 10.86 -4.33 -9.47
CA ASP A 2 11.17 -5.45 -8.56
C ASP A 2 11.43 -5.01 -7.12
N VAL A 3 12.10 -3.88 -6.93
CA VAL A 3 12.35 -3.31 -5.60
C VAL A 3 11.04 -3.00 -4.88
N VAL A 4 10.06 -2.48 -5.64
CA VAL A 4 8.73 -2.17 -5.11
C VAL A 4 8.02 -3.44 -4.67
N PHE A 5 8.01 -4.49 -5.50
CA PHE A 5 7.38 -5.76 -5.17
C PHE A 5 8.03 -6.42 -3.95
N LYS A 6 9.35 -6.39 -3.86
CA LYS A 6 10.06 -6.92 -2.70
C LYS A 6 9.68 -6.17 -1.43
N ALA A 7 9.57 -4.86 -1.50
CA ALA A 7 9.15 -4.04 -0.36
C ALA A 7 7.72 -4.37 0.07
N LEU A 8 6.83 -4.60 -0.89
CA LEU A 8 5.42 -4.93 -0.63
C LEU A 8 5.21 -6.39 -0.18
N ALA A 9 6.20 -7.25 -0.33
CA ALA A 9 6.07 -8.66 0.00
C ALA A 9 6.04 -8.95 1.51
N ASP A 10 6.39 -7.98 2.33
CA ASP A 10 6.44 -8.13 3.78
C ASP A 10 5.19 -7.51 4.42
N GLU A 11 4.53 -8.29 5.30
CA GLU A 11 3.31 -7.85 5.98
C GLU A 11 3.52 -6.61 6.83
N SER A 12 4.62 -6.55 7.56
CA SER A 12 4.92 -5.40 8.43
C SER A 12 5.11 -4.12 7.64
N ARG A 13 5.75 -4.21 6.48
CA ARG A 13 5.89 -3.05 5.59
C ARG A 13 4.56 -2.59 5.02
N ARG A 14 3.67 -3.53 4.66
CA ARG A 14 2.32 -3.18 4.22
C ARG A 14 1.53 -2.50 5.33
N LYS A 15 1.67 -2.94 6.57
CA LYS A 15 1.04 -2.29 7.74
C LYS A 15 1.54 -0.86 7.93
N LEU A 16 2.83 -0.63 7.71
CA LEU A 16 3.40 0.73 7.75
C LEU A 16 2.78 1.62 6.68
N LEU A 17 2.65 1.11 5.46
CA LEU A 17 2.01 1.85 4.37
C LEU A 17 0.53 2.13 4.68
N ASP A 18 -0.18 1.17 5.25
CA ASP A 18 -1.57 1.34 5.68
C ASP A 18 -1.68 2.47 6.71
N GLN A 19 -0.76 2.50 7.66
CA GLN A 19 -0.75 3.51 8.70
C GLN A 19 -0.49 4.90 8.12
N LEU A 20 0.44 5.02 7.18
CA LEU A 20 0.72 6.28 6.49
C LEU A 20 -0.45 6.69 5.60
N HIS A 21 -1.14 5.74 4.99
CA HIS A 21 -2.33 6.03 4.19
C HIS A 21 -3.44 6.64 5.06
N LYS A 22 -3.59 6.16 6.28
CA LYS A 22 -4.57 6.71 7.22
C LYS A 22 -4.18 8.10 7.71
N SER A 23 -2.89 8.32 7.95
CA SER A 23 -2.38 9.57 8.51
C SER A 23 -0.96 9.81 7.98
N ASN A 24 -0.83 10.55 6.90
CA ASN A 24 0.45 10.91 6.32
C ASN A 24 1.21 11.91 7.18
N GLY A 25 2.53 11.92 7.05
CA GLY A 25 3.37 12.89 7.73
C GLY A 25 3.64 12.51 9.18
N GLN A 26 3.87 11.24 9.44
CA GLN A 26 4.16 10.74 10.79
C GLN A 26 5.66 10.64 11.06
N THR A 27 6.04 10.94 12.30
CA THR A 27 7.38 10.71 12.82
C THR A 27 7.56 9.22 13.10
N LEU A 28 8.82 8.79 13.29
CA LEU A 28 9.12 7.42 13.71
C LEU A 28 8.41 7.06 15.02
N GLY A 29 8.43 7.99 15.99
CA GLY A 29 7.77 7.79 17.29
C GLY A 29 6.27 7.55 17.15
N GLU A 30 5.61 8.35 16.33
CA GLU A 30 4.16 8.20 16.08
C GLU A 30 3.84 6.86 15.41
N LEU A 31 4.65 6.45 14.43
CA LEU A 31 4.48 5.16 13.78
C LEU A 31 4.66 4.00 14.76
N CYS A 32 5.64 4.10 15.67
CA CYS A 32 5.87 3.06 16.67
C CYS A 32 4.70 2.93 17.65
N GLU A 33 3.98 4.00 17.94
CA GLU A 33 2.82 3.96 18.82
C GLU A 33 1.67 3.13 18.27
N HIS A 34 1.52 3.10 16.94
CA HIS A 34 0.41 2.43 16.27
C HIS A 34 0.74 1.01 15.79
N LEU A 35 1.98 0.58 15.92
CA LEU A 35 2.44 -0.69 15.38
C LEU A 35 3.08 -1.53 16.48
N ASP A 36 2.77 -2.81 16.49
CA ASP A 36 3.35 -3.77 17.44
C ASP A 36 4.70 -4.26 16.92
N MET A 37 5.67 -3.34 16.89
CA MET A 37 7.02 -3.59 16.41
C MET A 37 8.02 -2.77 17.21
N THR A 38 9.25 -3.28 17.32
CA THR A 38 10.32 -2.51 17.95
C THR A 38 10.68 -1.30 17.10
N ARG A 39 11.25 -0.28 17.74
CA ARG A 39 11.73 0.93 17.05
C ARG A 39 12.76 0.59 15.97
N GLN A 40 13.66 -0.36 16.28
CA GLN A 40 14.66 -0.80 15.30
C GLN A 40 14.01 -1.47 14.09
N ALA A 41 12.99 -2.29 14.32
CA ALA A 41 12.27 -2.95 13.22
C ALA A 41 11.55 -1.94 12.33
N VAL A 42 10.86 -0.96 12.93
CA VAL A 42 10.17 0.11 12.17
C VAL A 42 11.18 0.89 11.35
N THR A 43 12.32 1.28 11.94
CA THR A 43 13.39 2.00 11.24
C THR A 43 13.89 1.22 10.03
N LYS A 44 14.15 -0.06 10.20
CA LYS A 44 14.64 -0.94 9.15
C LYS A 44 13.65 -1.06 8.00
N HIS A 45 12.37 -1.25 8.33
CA HIS A 45 11.31 -1.33 7.33
C HIS A 45 11.12 -0.01 6.57
N LEU A 46 11.21 1.11 7.28
CA LEU A 46 11.12 2.44 6.65
C LEU A 46 12.23 2.68 5.66
N LEU A 47 13.47 2.28 5.99
CA LEU A 47 14.61 2.41 5.08
C LEU A 47 14.39 1.61 3.79
N LEU A 48 13.85 0.42 3.89
CA LEU A 48 13.53 -0.41 2.72
C LEU A 48 12.42 0.21 1.88
N LEU A 49 11.41 0.79 2.52
CA LEU A 49 10.32 1.48 1.82
C LEU A 49 10.81 2.77 1.14
N GLU A 50 11.70 3.51 1.78
CA GLU A 50 12.34 4.69 1.18
C GLU A 50 13.18 4.28 -0.04
N ALA A 51 13.96 3.21 0.06
CA ALA A 51 14.77 2.70 -1.04
C ALA A 51 13.91 2.27 -2.24
N ALA A 52 12.70 1.81 -1.99
CA ALA A 52 11.73 1.45 -3.03
C ALA A 52 10.91 2.65 -3.51
N ASN A 53 11.18 3.83 -3.01
CA ASN A 53 10.46 5.07 -3.32
C ASN A 53 8.97 5.02 -2.94
N LEU A 54 8.61 4.14 -2.01
CA LEU A 54 7.24 4.04 -1.49
C LEU A 54 6.98 4.97 -0.32
N VAL A 55 8.06 5.43 0.32
CA VAL A 55 8.02 6.41 1.40
C VAL A 55 8.95 7.57 1.05
N VAL A 56 8.47 8.78 1.22
CA VAL A 56 9.23 10.01 1.06
C VAL A 56 9.34 10.69 2.41
N VAL A 57 10.51 11.23 2.70
CA VAL A 57 10.80 11.92 3.96
C VAL A 57 10.84 13.41 3.73
N VAL A 58 10.17 14.14 4.62
CA VAL A 58 10.24 15.61 4.66
C VAL A 58 10.68 16.03 6.06
N TRP A 59 11.68 16.90 6.14
CA TRP A 59 12.14 17.45 7.41
C TRP A 59 11.34 18.69 7.76
N ARG A 60 10.85 18.74 8.97
CA ARG A 60 10.17 19.90 9.53
C ARG A 60 10.87 20.27 10.85
N GLY A 61 11.80 21.22 10.77
CA GLY A 61 12.69 21.49 11.87
C GLY A 61 13.59 20.28 12.13
N ARG A 62 13.52 19.74 13.34
CA ARG A 62 14.29 18.55 13.74
C ARG A 62 13.50 17.26 13.54
N GLU A 63 12.24 17.37 13.11
CA GLU A 63 11.38 16.21 12.93
C GLU A 63 11.47 15.67 11.51
N LYS A 64 11.62 14.37 11.42
CA LYS A 64 11.61 13.63 10.15
C LYS A 64 10.21 13.05 9.96
N LEU A 65 9.48 13.57 8.97
CA LEU A 65 8.11 13.16 8.68
C LEU A 65 8.10 12.21 7.49
N HIS A 66 7.34 11.13 7.63
CA HIS A 66 7.24 10.08 6.61
C HIS A 66 5.91 10.18 5.88
N TYR A 67 5.97 10.12 4.56
CA TYR A 67 4.80 10.21 3.68
C TYR A 67 4.75 9.02 2.74
N LEU A 68 3.56 8.48 2.55
CA LEU A 68 3.33 7.48 1.50
C LEU A 68 3.49 8.15 0.14
N ASN A 69 4.33 7.58 -0.72
CA ASN A 69 4.43 8.01 -2.11
C ASN A 69 3.63 7.05 -2.99
N PRO A 70 2.50 7.49 -3.56
CA PRO A 70 1.66 6.60 -4.35
C PRO A 70 2.17 6.35 -5.77
N VAL A 71 3.20 7.08 -6.22
CA VAL A 71 3.67 6.99 -7.61
C VAL A 71 4.04 5.56 -8.03
N PRO A 72 4.87 4.79 -7.28
CA PRO A 72 5.16 3.42 -7.68
C PRO A 72 3.94 2.52 -7.74
N LEU A 73 2.94 2.76 -6.89
CA LEU A 73 1.69 2.01 -6.89
C LEU A 73 0.84 2.37 -8.10
N GLN A 74 0.83 3.64 -8.48
CA GLN A 74 0.14 4.11 -9.69
C GLN A 74 0.75 3.48 -10.95
N GLU A 75 2.06 3.32 -11.00
CA GLU A 75 2.75 2.67 -12.12
C GLU A 75 2.31 1.21 -12.27
N ILE A 76 2.16 0.50 -11.15
CA ILE A 76 1.64 -0.88 -11.14
C ILE A 76 0.20 -0.90 -11.64
N TYR A 77 -0.63 0.00 -11.14
CA TYR A 77 -2.02 0.14 -11.56
C TYR A 77 -2.13 0.36 -13.07
N GLU A 78 -1.37 1.31 -13.60
CA GLU A 78 -1.40 1.64 -15.04
C GLU A 78 -0.97 0.46 -15.91
N ARG A 79 -0.05 -0.35 -15.41
CA ARG A 79 0.47 -1.48 -16.17
C ARG A 79 -0.57 -2.58 -16.38
N TRP A 80 -1.37 -2.90 -15.38
CA TRP A 80 -2.27 -4.05 -15.44
C TRP A 80 -3.75 -3.74 -15.30
N ILE A 81 -4.11 -2.59 -14.79
CA ILE A 81 -5.50 -2.23 -14.48
C ILE A 81 -5.96 -1.02 -15.28
N GLY A 82 -5.16 0.04 -15.32
CA GLY A 82 -5.53 1.32 -15.92
C GLY A 82 -5.86 1.25 -17.41
N LYS A 83 -5.41 0.19 -18.10
CA LYS A 83 -5.70 -0.04 -19.51
C LYS A 83 -7.08 -0.62 -19.75
N TYR A 84 -7.72 -1.17 -18.74
CA TYR A 84 -9.08 -1.67 -18.87
C TYR A 84 -10.06 -0.51 -18.83
N GLU A 85 -11.04 -0.56 -19.70
CA GLU A 85 -12.13 0.39 -19.66
C GLU A 85 -13.03 0.07 -18.45
N ARG A 86 -13.58 1.12 -17.84
CA ARG A 86 -14.40 0.99 -16.64
C ARG A 86 -15.55 -0.01 -16.83
N HIS A 87 -16.19 0.00 -18.01
CA HIS A 87 -17.32 -0.91 -18.28
C HIS A 87 -16.87 -2.37 -18.34
N ARG A 88 -15.63 -2.66 -18.74
CA ARG A 88 -15.10 -4.03 -18.77
C ARG A 88 -14.91 -4.57 -17.35
N LEU A 89 -14.42 -3.74 -16.45
CA LEU A 89 -14.28 -4.11 -15.04
C LEU A 89 -15.65 -4.37 -14.43
N GLN A 90 -16.62 -3.54 -14.74
CA GLN A 90 -18.00 -3.71 -14.29
C GLN A 90 -18.61 -5.00 -14.85
N ALA A 91 -18.40 -5.29 -16.13
CA ALA A 91 -18.88 -6.51 -16.76
C ALA A 91 -18.32 -7.77 -16.10
N LEU A 92 -17.02 -7.77 -15.75
CA LEU A 92 -16.40 -8.89 -15.04
C LEU A 92 -16.98 -9.07 -13.63
N SER A 93 -17.20 -7.97 -12.93
CA SER A 93 -17.81 -7.98 -11.60
C SER A 93 -19.24 -8.53 -11.67
N ASP A 94 -20.03 -8.09 -12.65
CA ASP A 94 -21.41 -8.54 -12.85
C ASP A 94 -21.47 -10.02 -13.22
N LEU A 95 -20.56 -10.50 -14.06
CA LEU A 95 -20.46 -11.90 -14.42
C LEU A 95 -20.16 -12.77 -13.20
N LYS A 96 -19.23 -12.35 -12.36
CA LYS A 96 -18.92 -13.06 -11.12
C LYS A 96 -20.13 -13.14 -10.19
N LYS A 97 -20.84 -12.04 -10.01
CA LYS A 97 -22.07 -11.99 -9.20
C LYS A 97 -23.14 -12.92 -9.76
N GLY A 98 -23.36 -12.91 -11.07
CA GLY A 98 -24.31 -13.77 -11.72
C GLY A 98 -24.01 -15.25 -11.49
N LEU A 99 -22.74 -15.65 -11.59
CA LEU A 99 -22.31 -17.02 -11.35
C LEU A 99 -22.51 -17.43 -9.89
N GLU A 100 -22.21 -16.54 -8.96
CA GLU A 100 -22.42 -16.80 -7.52
C GLU A 100 -23.91 -16.93 -7.18
N GLU A 101 -24.76 -16.08 -7.75
CA GLU A 101 -26.21 -16.13 -7.56
C GLU A 101 -26.81 -17.43 -8.11
N ASN A 102 -26.36 -17.88 -9.29
CA ASN A 102 -26.79 -19.15 -9.86
C ASN A 102 -26.44 -20.34 -8.97
N LYS A 103 -25.25 -20.32 -8.36
CA LYS A 103 -24.86 -21.37 -7.41
C LYS A 103 -25.76 -21.38 -6.18
N ASN A 104 -26.16 -20.20 -5.69
CA ASN A 104 -27.03 -20.08 -4.52
C ASN A 104 -28.46 -20.52 -4.81
N GLN A 105 -28.93 -20.31 -6.04
CA GLN A 105 -30.28 -20.70 -6.45
C GLN A 105 -30.47 -22.20 -6.65
N LYS A 106 -29.38 -22.94 -6.84
CA LYS A 106 -29.41 -24.39 -7.02
C LYS A 106 -29.38 -25.18 -5.71
N GLY A 107 -29.21 -24.49 -4.61
CA GLY A 107 -29.15 -25.10 -3.28
C GLY A 107 -30.50 -25.44 -2.63
#